data_6919974874c9bab0c7e88eb47c031ed4
#
_entry.id   6919974874c9bab0c7e88eb47c031ed4
#
_cell.length_a   1.000
_cell.length_b   1.000
_cell.length_c   1.000
_cell.angle_alpha   90.00
_cell.angle_beta   90.00
_cell.angle_gamma   90.00
#
_symmetry.space_group_name_H-M   'P 1'
#
loop_
_entity.id
_entity.type
_entity.pdbx_description
1 polymer ?
#
loop_
_entity_poly.entity_id
_entity_poly.type
_entity_poly.pdbx_seq_one_letter_code
_entity_poly.pdbx_strand_id
1 'polypeptide(L)'
;QADGVVLRPVRVAAAFADAVRSLPDVVLDCDAPAEAVVLADRVLLADLVRNLALNAWHAGPQDGAVHLRCTDAGECWRLTVQDTGCGIPAEALPHLTEPFYRVDKARARANGGSGVGLALCADIAAAFGAKLEFTSTVGEGTTVALPLPKEVYAHEEADD
;
A
#
# COMPACT_ATOMS: atom_id res chain seq x y z
N GLN A 1 10.58 15.02 -4.13
CA GLN A 1 10.68 14.16 -5.31
C GLN A 1 11.94 13.31 -5.22
N ALA A 2 11.81 12.02 -5.41
CA ALA A 2 12.95 11.12 -5.37
C ALA A 2 13.69 11.15 -6.71
N ASP A 3 14.99 11.40 -6.65
CA ASP A 3 15.80 11.41 -7.86
C ASP A 3 15.89 10.01 -8.46
N GLY A 4 15.85 9.94 -9.76
CA GLY A 4 16.01 8.68 -10.48
C GLY A 4 14.74 7.88 -10.70
N VAL A 5 13.61 8.33 -10.16
CA VAL A 5 12.34 7.66 -10.40
C VAL A 5 11.68 8.26 -11.63
N VAL A 6 11.44 7.42 -12.63
CA VAL A 6 10.75 7.82 -13.86
C VAL A 6 9.35 7.24 -13.82
N LEU A 7 8.35 8.12 -13.86
CA LEU A 7 6.96 7.68 -13.80
C LEU A 7 6.52 7.28 -15.21
N ARG A 8 5.89 6.11 -15.30
CA ARG A 8 5.38 5.55 -16.52
C ARG A 8 3.99 5.00 -16.30
N PRO A 9 3.18 4.83 -17.36
CA PRO A 9 1.89 4.16 -17.19
C PRO A 9 2.08 2.73 -16.71
N VAL A 10 1.42 2.39 -15.61
CA VAL A 10 1.48 1.06 -14.98
C VAL A 10 0.06 0.59 -14.75
N ARG A 11 -0.25 -0.63 -15.17
CA ARG A 11 -1.52 -1.25 -14.85
C ARG A 11 -1.50 -1.69 -13.39
N VAL A 12 -2.48 -1.25 -12.63
CA VAL A 12 -2.56 -1.61 -11.21
C VAL A 12 -2.67 -3.12 -11.06
N ALA A 13 -3.48 -3.77 -11.91
CA ALA A 13 -3.62 -5.23 -11.85
C ALA A 13 -2.28 -5.94 -12.02
N ALA A 14 -1.39 -5.43 -12.86
CA ALA A 14 -0.07 -6.02 -13.07
C ALA A 14 0.83 -5.85 -11.84
N ALA A 15 0.79 -4.65 -11.23
CA ALA A 15 1.58 -4.41 -10.02
C ALA A 15 1.09 -5.27 -8.85
N PHE A 16 -0.24 -5.41 -8.72
CA PHE A 16 -0.81 -6.30 -7.71
C PHE A 16 -0.38 -7.74 -7.94
N ALA A 17 -0.42 -8.20 -9.20
CA ALA A 17 -0.01 -9.56 -9.52
C ALA A 17 1.47 -9.79 -9.18
N ASP A 18 2.32 -8.82 -9.48
CA ASP A 18 3.75 -8.91 -9.13
C ASP A 18 3.94 -9.03 -7.62
N ALA A 19 3.20 -8.22 -6.85
CA ALA A 19 3.29 -8.25 -5.38
C ALA A 19 2.81 -9.59 -4.82
N VAL A 20 1.66 -10.08 -5.30
CA VAL A 20 1.07 -11.32 -4.81
C VAL A 20 1.94 -12.53 -5.15
N ARG A 21 2.62 -12.49 -6.30
CA ARG A 21 3.45 -13.61 -6.74
C ARG A 21 4.52 -13.97 -5.70
N SER A 22 5.03 -12.98 -4.99
CA SER A 22 6.04 -13.21 -3.96
C SER A 22 5.45 -13.45 -2.57
N LEU A 23 4.12 -13.48 -2.46
CA LEU A 23 3.41 -13.60 -1.18
C LEU A 23 2.29 -14.65 -1.28
N PRO A 24 2.61 -15.90 -1.66
CA PRO A 24 1.58 -16.92 -1.73
C PRO A 24 0.98 -17.13 -0.34
N ASP A 25 -0.32 -17.32 -0.27
CA ASP A 25 -1.06 -17.59 0.97
C ASP A 25 -1.25 -16.38 1.89
N VAL A 26 -0.72 -15.21 1.54
CA VAL A 26 -0.91 -14.01 2.35
C VAL A 26 -2.16 -13.25 1.91
N VAL A 27 -2.30 -13.04 0.60
CA VAL A 27 -3.39 -12.26 0.03
C VAL A 27 -4.54 -13.17 -0.36
N LEU A 28 -5.72 -12.97 0.24
CA LEU A 28 -6.90 -13.78 -0.07
C LEU A 28 -7.73 -13.22 -1.21
N ASP A 29 -7.64 -11.91 -1.44
CA ASP A 29 -8.49 -11.25 -2.41
C ASP A 29 -7.69 -10.15 -3.09
N CYS A 30 -7.71 -10.15 -4.42
CA CYS A 30 -6.98 -9.16 -5.20
C CYS A 30 -7.89 -8.73 -6.36
N ASP A 31 -8.32 -7.47 -6.33
CA ASP A 31 -9.27 -6.96 -7.31
C ASP A 31 -8.79 -5.61 -7.84
N ALA A 32 -8.53 -5.55 -9.14
CA ALA A 32 -8.20 -4.30 -9.80
C ALA A 32 -8.80 -4.32 -11.20
N PRO A 33 -9.55 -3.25 -11.58
CA PRO A 33 -10.08 -3.18 -12.93
C PRO A 33 -8.98 -3.20 -13.98
N ALA A 34 -9.24 -3.86 -15.09
CA ALA A 34 -8.26 -3.96 -16.18
C ALA A 34 -7.86 -2.59 -16.73
N GLU A 35 -8.79 -1.63 -16.65
CA GLU A 35 -8.55 -0.27 -17.16
C GLU A 35 -7.81 0.62 -16.17
N ALA A 36 -7.54 0.16 -14.96
CA ALA A 36 -6.85 0.97 -13.96
C ALA A 36 -5.36 1.11 -14.32
N VAL A 37 -4.97 2.30 -14.75
CA VAL A 37 -3.61 2.63 -15.14
C VAL A 37 -3.22 3.91 -14.43
N VAL A 38 -2.05 3.90 -13.80
CA VAL A 38 -1.53 5.02 -13.03
C VAL A 38 -0.11 5.35 -13.49
N LEU A 39 0.36 6.56 -13.18
CA LEU A 39 1.76 6.91 -13.39
C LEU A 39 2.57 6.51 -12.15
N ALA A 40 3.48 5.58 -12.34
CA ALA A 40 4.29 5.04 -11.25
C ALA A 40 5.52 4.36 -11.84
N ASP A 41 6.26 3.69 -10.98
CA ASP A 41 7.30 2.73 -11.37
C ASP A 41 6.78 1.36 -10.97
N ARG A 42 6.71 0.44 -11.91
CA ARG A 42 6.09 -0.86 -11.69
C ARG A 42 6.76 -1.65 -10.57
N VAL A 43 8.09 -1.64 -10.54
CA VAL A 43 8.84 -2.38 -9.52
C VAL A 43 8.62 -1.78 -8.14
N LEU A 44 8.72 -0.45 -8.05
CA LEU A 44 8.52 0.23 -6.77
C LEU A 44 7.08 0.13 -6.29
N LEU A 45 6.12 0.20 -7.18
CA LEU A 45 4.71 0.05 -6.80
C LEU A 45 4.44 -1.35 -6.28
N ALA A 46 4.98 -2.38 -6.94
CA ALA A 46 4.84 -3.75 -6.46
C ALA A 46 5.51 -3.93 -5.10
N ASP A 47 6.68 -3.32 -4.88
CA ASP A 47 7.36 -3.37 -3.59
C ASP A 47 6.54 -2.70 -2.49
N LEU A 48 5.95 -1.55 -2.81
CA LEU A 48 5.10 -0.85 -1.85
C LEU A 48 3.91 -1.70 -1.45
N VAL A 49 3.20 -2.25 -2.43
CA VAL A 49 2.03 -3.10 -2.16
C VAL A 49 2.43 -4.34 -1.37
N ARG A 50 3.54 -4.97 -1.74
CA ARG A 50 4.04 -6.14 -1.04
C ARG A 50 4.34 -5.83 0.43
N ASN A 51 5.02 -4.71 0.68
CA ASN A 51 5.34 -4.33 2.05
C ASN A 51 4.09 -4.03 2.88
N LEU A 52 3.11 -3.36 2.28
CA LEU A 52 1.84 -3.11 2.97
C LEU A 52 1.12 -4.42 3.28
N ALA A 53 1.11 -5.36 2.32
CA ALA A 53 0.47 -6.66 2.53
C ALA A 53 1.17 -7.46 3.63
N LEU A 54 2.49 -7.43 3.68
CA LEU A 54 3.25 -8.11 4.73
C LEU A 54 2.96 -7.50 6.10
N ASN A 55 2.90 -6.18 6.20
CA ASN A 55 2.55 -5.52 7.46
C ASN A 55 1.14 -5.90 7.89
N ALA A 56 0.21 -5.95 6.96
CA ALA A 56 -1.16 -6.35 7.25
C ALA A 56 -1.21 -7.80 7.74
N TRP A 57 -0.45 -8.68 7.09
CA TRP A 57 -0.39 -10.10 7.48
C TRP A 57 0.16 -10.26 8.89
N HIS A 58 1.25 -9.55 9.20
CA HIS A 58 1.88 -9.66 10.52
C HIS A 58 1.04 -9.03 11.62
N ALA A 59 0.14 -8.12 11.29
CA ALA A 59 -0.73 -7.48 12.29
C ALA A 59 -1.98 -8.30 12.61
N GLY A 60 -2.31 -9.26 11.77
CA GLY A 60 -3.54 -10.01 11.90
C GLY A 60 -3.37 -11.35 12.61
N PRO A 61 -4.48 -12.02 12.93
CA PRO A 61 -4.42 -13.41 13.38
C PRO A 61 -3.97 -14.31 12.23
N GLN A 62 -3.56 -15.55 12.54
CA GLN A 62 -3.03 -16.46 11.53
C GLN A 62 -4.02 -16.74 10.39
N ASP A 63 -5.31 -16.70 10.70
CA ASP A 63 -6.36 -16.91 9.71
C ASP A 63 -6.95 -15.59 9.23
N GLY A 64 -6.28 -14.48 9.51
CA GLY A 64 -6.72 -13.17 9.05
C GLY A 64 -6.58 -13.02 7.55
N ALA A 65 -7.37 -12.12 6.99
CA ALA A 65 -7.41 -11.89 5.55
C ALA A 65 -6.72 -10.58 5.20
N VAL A 66 -5.99 -10.61 4.08
CA VAL A 66 -5.43 -9.40 3.47
C VAL A 66 -6.09 -9.23 2.11
N HIS A 67 -6.67 -8.06 1.88
CA HIS A 67 -7.38 -7.76 0.64
C HIS A 67 -6.70 -6.60 -0.09
N LEU A 68 -6.40 -6.81 -1.36
CA LEU A 68 -5.90 -5.76 -2.25
C LEU A 68 -7.01 -5.33 -3.17
N ARG A 69 -7.31 -4.04 -3.22
CA ARG A 69 -8.37 -3.52 -4.09
C ARG A 69 -7.95 -2.21 -4.74
N CYS A 70 -8.47 -1.99 -5.92
CA CYS A 70 -8.31 -0.73 -6.63
C CYS A 70 -9.69 -0.25 -7.02
N THR A 71 -10.05 0.94 -6.58
CA THR A 71 -11.37 1.50 -6.85
C THR A 71 -11.26 2.85 -7.53
N ASP A 72 -12.29 3.18 -8.31
CA ASP A 72 -12.37 4.46 -8.99
C ASP A 72 -12.76 5.54 -7.98
N ALA A 73 -11.89 6.53 -7.82
CA ALA A 73 -12.11 7.64 -6.89
C ALA A 73 -12.21 8.97 -7.63
N GLY A 74 -12.71 8.96 -8.87
CA GLY A 74 -12.85 10.17 -9.69
C GLY A 74 -11.61 10.44 -10.51
N GLU A 75 -10.78 11.36 -10.07
CA GLU A 75 -9.54 11.69 -10.77
C GLU A 75 -8.38 10.76 -10.42
N CYS A 76 -8.58 9.91 -9.43
CA CYS A 76 -7.57 8.97 -8.95
C CYS A 76 -8.08 7.55 -8.96
N TRP A 77 -7.15 6.61 -9.04
CA TRP A 77 -7.40 5.22 -8.65
C TRP A 77 -6.94 5.09 -7.21
N ARG A 78 -7.81 4.56 -6.37
CA ARG A 78 -7.49 4.37 -4.95
C ARG A 78 -7.09 2.91 -4.74
N LEU A 79 -5.81 2.69 -4.46
CA LEU A 79 -5.29 1.36 -4.15
C LEU A 79 -5.38 1.17 -2.65
N THR A 80 -5.95 0.05 -2.20
CA THR A 80 -6.09 -0.22 -0.77
C THR A 80 -5.54 -1.59 -0.41
N VAL A 81 -4.94 -1.65 0.77
CA VAL A 81 -4.54 -2.89 1.43
C VAL A 81 -5.29 -2.92 2.75
N GLN A 82 -6.18 -3.88 2.88
CA GLN A 82 -7.05 -3.98 4.05
C GLN A 82 -6.80 -5.29 4.78
N ASP A 83 -6.71 -5.21 6.11
CA ASP A 83 -6.60 -6.40 6.95
C ASP A 83 -7.72 -6.41 7.98
N THR A 84 -7.92 -7.58 8.58
CA THR A 84 -8.89 -7.79 9.65
C THR A 84 -8.19 -8.05 10.98
N GLY A 85 -7.02 -7.41 11.17
CA GLY A 85 -6.20 -7.61 12.34
C GLY A 85 -6.66 -6.83 13.56
N CYS A 86 -5.71 -6.58 14.45
CA CYS A 86 -6.01 -5.94 15.73
C CYS A 86 -6.31 -4.45 15.63
N GLY A 87 -6.03 -3.84 14.49
CA GLY A 87 -6.16 -2.41 14.34
C GLY A 87 -5.00 -1.64 14.98
N ILE A 88 -5.04 -0.32 14.82
CA ILE A 88 -3.99 0.57 15.31
C ILE A 88 -4.63 1.66 16.15
N PRO A 89 -4.13 1.91 17.37
CA PRO A 89 -4.66 3.00 18.19
C PRO A 89 -4.53 4.35 17.48
N ALA A 90 -5.50 5.22 17.71
CA ALA A 90 -5.53 6.52 17.05
C ALA A 90 -4.26 7.34 17.30
N GLU A 91 -3.70 7.23 18.50
CA GLU A 91 -2.49 7.97 18.85
C GLU A 91 -1.25 7.50 18.10
N ALA A 92 -1.26 6.28 17.57
CA ALA A 92 -0.14 5.73 16.81
C ALA A 92 -0.20 6.08 15.33
N LEU A 93 -1.40 6.40 14.81
CA LEU A 93 -1.58 6.63 13.37
C LEU A 93 -0.64 7.69 12.78
N PRO A 94 -0.43 8.86 13.41
CA PRO A 94 0.45 9.87 12.81
C PRO A 94 1.93 9.50 12.81
N HIS A 95 2.30 8.42 13.51
CA HIS A 95 3.71 8.01 13.62
C HIS A 95 4.06 6.81 12.76
N LEU A 96 3.09 6.20 12.08
CA LEU A 96 3.29 4.92 11.40
C LEU A 96 4.37 4.93 10.34
N THR A 97 4.61 6.06 9.71
CA THR A 97 5.62 6.19 8.66
C THR A 97 6.97 6.67 9.18
N GLU A 98 7.10 6.87 10.50
CA GLU A 98 8.40 7.21 11.09
C GLU A 98 9.28 5.97 11.09
N PRO A 99 10.55 6.08 10.68
CA PRO A 99 11.44 4.93 10.68
C PRO A 99 11.55 4.32 12.08
N PHE A 100 11.50 3.00 12.14
CA PHE A 100 11.65 2.21 13.38
C PHE A 100 10.51 2.36 14.37
N TYR A 101 9.46 3.13 14.05
CA TYR A 101 8.31 3.22 14.94
C TYR A 101 7.55 1.90 14.95
N ARG A 102 7.14 1.46 16.14
CA ARG A 102 6.36 0.24 16.33
C ARG A 102 5.24 0.51 17.30
N VAL A 103 4.05 0.02 16.98
CA VAL A 103 2.89 0.14 17.85
C VAL A 103 3.07 -0.71 19.12
N ASP A 104 3.61 -1.91 18.96
CA ASP A 104 3.85 -2.86 20.05
C ASP A 104 5.17 -3.55 19.76
N LYS A 105 6.20 -3.23 20.52
CA LYS A 105 7.54 -3.77 20.28
C LYS A 105 7.62 -5.29 20.40
N ALA A 106 6.96 -5.86 21.41
CA ALA A 106 6.98 -7.30 21.61
C ALA A 106 6.26 -8.00 20.46
N ARG A 107 5.13 -7.45 20.05
CA ARG A 107 4.34 -8.01 18.94
C ARG A 107 5.09 -7.88 17.63
N ALA A 108 5.69 -6.74 17.38
CA ALA A 108 6.45 -6.52 16.15
C ALA A 108 7.60 -7.51 16.03
N ARG A 109 8.30 -7.80 17.13
CA ARG A 109 9.37 -8.80 17.11
C ARG A 109 8.82 -10.20 16.83
N ALA A 110 7.71 -10.55 17.46
CA ALA A 110 7.09 -11.87 17.27
C ALA A 110 6.68 -12.06 15.81
N ASN A 111 6.26 -11.01 15.15
CA ASN A 111 5.80 -11.05 13.77
C ASN A 111 6.90 -10.70 12.76
N GLY A 112 8.13 -10.44 13.23
CA GLY A 112 9.23 -10.12 12.35
C GLY A 112 9.26 -8.70 11.84
N GLY A 113 8.40 -7.82 12.35
CA GLY A 113 8.36 -6.43 11.91
C GLY A 113 9.55 -5.62 12.40
N SER A 114 10.14 -4.82 11.53
CA SER A 114 11.29 -3.98 11.85
C SER A 114 10.93 -2.51 12.07
N GLY A 115 9.73 -2.09 11.66
CA GLY A 115 9.33 -0.69 11.71
C GLY A 115 9.84 0.14 10.55
N VAL A 116 10.59 -0.46 9.62
CA VAL A 116 11.16 0.25 8.47
C VAL A 116 10.23 0.21 7.26
N GLY A 117 9.44 -0.85 7.13
CA GLY A 117 8.64 -1.09 5.93
C GLY A 117 7.65 0.02 5.59
N LEU A 118 6.97 0.58 6.60
CA LEU A 118 6.00 1.66 6.34
C LEU A 118 6.67 2.97 5.97
N ALA A 119 7.84 3.26 6.55
CA ALA A 119 8.61 4.43 6.17
C ALA A 119 9.06 4.32 4.71
N LEU A 120 9.50 3.13 4.29
CA LEU A 120 9.88 2.87 2.91
C LEU A 120 8.68 3.05 1.99
N CYS A 121 7.50 2.54 2.38
CA CYS A 121 6.29 2.71 1.59
C CYS A 121 5.94 4.19 1.43
N ALA A 122 6.08 4.99 2.49
CA ALA A 122 5.84 6.42 2.43
C ALA A 122 6.81 7.12 1.48
N ASP A 123 8.07 6.71 1.47
CA ASP A 123 9.08 7.26 0.56
C ASP A 123 8.74 6.94 -0.89
N ILE A 124 8.31 5.72 -1.17
CA ILE A 124 7.91 5.33 -2.51
C ILE A 124 6.67 6.12 -2.96
N ALA A 125 5.68 6.24 -2.07
CA ALA A 125 4.48 7.02 -2.37
C ALA A 125 4.84 8.47 -2.70
N ALA A 126 5.74 9.07 -1.93
CA ALA A 126 6.20 10.43 -2.17
C ALA A 126 6.89 10.56 -3.54
N ALA A 127 7.64 9.55 -3.94
CA ALA A 127 8.28 9.53 -5.26
C ALA A 127 7.26 9.54 -6.39
N PHE A 128 6.05 9.02 -6.14
CA PHE A 128 4.94 9.06 -7.09
C PHE A 128 4.09 10.32 -6.95
N GLY A 129 4.46 11.22 -6.05
CA GLY A 129 3.68 12.43 -5.78
C GLY A 129 2.43 12.18 -4.96
N ALA A 130 2.39 11.09 -4.20
CA ALA A 130 1.22 10.68 -3.45
C ALA A 130 1.55 10.52 -1.97
N LYS A 131 0.51 10.26 -1.18
CA LYS A 131 0.63 10.11 0.27
C LYS A 131 -0.24 8.96 0.72
N LEU A 132 0.31 8.11 1.59
CA LEU A 132 -0.46 7.02 2.18
C LEU A 132 -1.50 7.57 3.16
N GLU A 133 -2.67 6.94 3.14
CA GLU A 133 -3.77 7.27 4.05
C GLU A 133 -4.08 6.04 4.89
N PHE A 134 -4.14 6.22 6.20
CA PHE A 134 -4.38 5.13 7.14
C PHE A 134 -5.72 5.31 7.82
N THR A 135 -6.54 4.25 7.81
CA THR A 135 -7.80 4.20 8.53
C THR A 135 -7.79 2.92 9.35
N SER A 136 -8.03 3.02 10.65
CA SER A 136 -7.97 1.85 11.50
C SER A 136 -8.91 1.98 12.68
N THR A 137 -9.45 0.82 13.11
CA THR A 137 -10.25 0.71 14.31
C THR A 137 -9.73 -0.47 15.10
N VAL A 138 -9.35 -0.22 16.35
CA VAL A 138 -8.86 -1.27 17.23
C VAL A 138 -9.89 -2.39 17.34
N GLY A 139 -9.45 -3.62 17.14
CA GLY A 139 -10.31 -4.80 17.16
C GLY A 139 -10.98 -5.13 15.84
N GLU A 140 -10.87 -4.27 14.82
CA GLU A 140 -11.54 -4.49 13.54
C GLU A 140 -10.57 -4.60 12.35
N GLY A 141 -9.44 -3.91 12.41
CA GLY A 141 -8.45 -3.98 11.35
C GLY A 141 -7.99 -2.63 10.85
N THR A 142 -7.22 -2.66 9.78
CA THR A 142 -6.60 -1.46 9.22
C THR A 142 -6.75 -1.46 7.71
N THR A 143 -6.99 -0.28 7.14
CA THR A 143 -6.96 -0.04 5.70
C THR A 143 -5.90 1.02 5.41
N VAL A 144 -4.96 0.67 4.53
CA VAL A 144 -3.98 1.63 4.02
C VAL A 144 -4.33 1.92 2.58
N ALA A 145 -4.46 3.18 2.24
CA ALA A 145 -4.84 3.60 0.90
C ALA A 145 -3.76 4.44 0.25
N LEU A 146 -3.58 4.25 -1.05
CA LEU A 146 -2.68 5.03 -1.88
C LEU A 146 -3.48 5.57 -3.06
N PRO A 147 -3.86 6.85 -3.04
CA PRO A 147 -4.52 7.44 -4.20
C PRO A 147 -3.47 7.85 -5.22
N LEU A 148 -3.63 7.38 -6.46
CA LEU A 148 -2.74 7.74 -7.56
C LEU A 148 -3.55 8.32 -8.70
N PRO A 149 -3.09 9.43 -9.32
CA PRO A 149 -3.83 10.04 -10.44
C PRO A 149 -4.00 9.04 -11.57
N LYS A 150 -5.14 9.11 -12.23
CA LYS A 150 -5.39 8.28 -13.39
C LYS A 150 -4.43 8.65 -14.51
N GLU A 151 -3.90 7.66 -15.17
CA GLU A 151 -2.94 7.87 -16.26
C GLU A 151 -3.51 8.75 -17.36
N VAL A 152 -4.79 8.62 -17.66
CA VAL A 152 -5.42 9.37 -18.73
C VAL A 152 -5.35 10.88 -18.48
N TYR A 153 -5.49 11.31 -17.22
CA TYR A 153 -5.35 12.74 -16.88
C TYR A 153 -3.92 13.21 -17.03
N ALA A 154 -2.98 12.43 -16.53
CA ALA A 154 -1.57 12.76 -16.64
C ALA A 154 -1.11 12.77 -18.10
N HIS A 155 -1.62 11.83 -18.91
CA HIS A 155 -1.29 11.75 -20.33
C HIS A 155 -1.81 12.97 -21.09
N GLU A 156 -3.03 13.42 -20.81
CA GLU A 156 -3.60 14.61 -21.43
C GLU A 156 -2.77 15.84 -21.09
N GLU A 157 -2.32 15.98 -19.87
CA GLU A 157 -1.45 17.08 -19.47
C GLU A 157 -0.11 17.03 -20.20
N ALA A 158 0.43 15.83 -20.40
CA ALA A 158 1.71 15.67 -21.08
C ALA A 158 1.61 16.01 -22.58
N ASP A 159 0.46 15.79 -23.19
CA ASP A 159 0.25 16.07 -24.61
C ASP A 159 0.06 17.55 -24.89
N ASP A 160 -0.32 18.31 -23.88
CA ASP A 160 -0.48 19.75 -24.03
C ASP A 160 0.87 20.46 -24.00
#